data_1057599725d4ad57cc7665598009f52b
#
_entry.id   1057599725d4ad57cc7665598009f52b
#
_cell.length_a   1.000
_cell.length_b   1.000
_cell.length_c   1.000
_cell.angle_alpha   90.00
_cell.angle_beta   90.00
_cell.angle_gamma   90.00
#
_symmetry.space_group_name_H-M   'P 1'
#
loop_
_entity.id
_entity.type
_entity.pdbx_description
1 polymer ?
#
loop_
_entity_poly.entity_id
_entity_poly.type
_entity_poly.pdbx_seq_one_letter_code
_entity_poly.pdbx_strand_id
1 'polypeptide(L)'
;MQLNKVGIGLIAFFGLAGAAFAVVPILVGAPGEVAGILASIGVIWVLVAAGLYWYARRQQRKAAHQDRIFHQGLRGTATVLAAGSSATVNEMPLMSLRLDLEVPGVGSQEVKRREIMPVFAAARMQPGLVLPVYVNPEDPSDFVLVW
;
A
#
# COMPACT_ATOMS: atom_id res chain seq x y z
N MET A 1 -4.15 6.78 1.75
CA MET A 1 -3.46 7.51 2.85
C MET A 1 -2.45 8.46 2.21
N GLN A 2 -2.79 9.73 2.04
CA GLN A 2 -1.85 10.72 1.50
C GLN A 2 -0.70 10.88 2.48
N LEU A 3 0.53 10.86 1.99
CA LEU A 3 1.67 11.29 2.79
C LEU A 3 1.39 12.73 3.21
N ASN A 4 1.02 12.90 4.47
CA ASN A 4 0.77 14.22 5.03
C ASN A 4 2.10 15.01 4.93
N LYS A 5 2.03 16.33 4.76
CA LYS A 5 3.20 17.24 4.72
C LYS A 5 4.20 16.95 5.85
N VAL A 6 3.70 16.47 7.00
CA VAL A 6 4.49 16.01 8.15
C VAL A 6 5.38 14.80 7.81
N GLY A 7 4.87 13.80 7.09
CA GLY A 7 5.66 12.61 6.72
C GLY A 7 6.78 12.93 5.74
N ILE A 8 6.52 13.82 4.77
CA ILE A 8 7.55 14.29 3.82
C ILE A 8 8.62 15.09 4.58
N GLY A 9 8.20 15.98 5.49
CA GLY A 9 9.13 16.77 6.32
C GLY A 9 10.02 15.90 7.19
N LEU A 10 9.48 14.83 7.77
CA LEU A 10 10.25 13.89 8.61
C LEU A 10 11.31 13.14 7.80
N ILE A 11 10.96 12.64 6.60
CA ILE A 11 11.91 11.96 5.71
C ILE A 11 13.03 12.92 5.26
N ALA A 12 12.68 14.16 4.91
CA ALA A 12 13.66 15.17 4.54
C ALA A 12 14.58 15.54 5.71
N PHE A 13 14.04 15.65 6.92
CA PHE A 13 14.81 15.92 8.13
C PHE A 13 15.83 14.81 8.41
N PHE A 14 15.43 13.55 8.40
CA PHE A 14 16.35 12.42 8.61
C PHE A 14 17.40 12.31 7.50
N GLY A 15 17.04 12.58 6.24
CA GLY A 15 18.00 12.61 5.14
C GLY A 15 19.07 13.71 5.31
N LEU A 16 18.65 14.92 5.66
CA LEU A 16 19.55 16.07 5.90
C LEU A 16 20.41 15.85 7.16
N ALA A 17 19.84 15.37 8.26
CA ALA A 17 20.57 15.06 9.47
C ALA A 17 21.63 13.98 9.20
N GLY A 18 21.27 12.90 8.49
CA GLY A 18 22.21 11.85 8.11
C GLY A 18 23.37 12.37 7.25
N ALA A 19 23.09 13.22 6.28
CA ALA A 19 24.11 13.86 5.44
C ALA A 19 25.04 14.77 6.28
N ALA A 20 24.50 15.52 7.22
CA ALA A 20 25.29 16.36 8.13
C ALA A 20 26.21 15.50 9.01
N PHE A 21 25.72 14.41 9.60
CA PHE A 21 26.55 13.50 10.39
C PHE A 21 27.66 12.83 9.56
N ALA A 22 27.48 12.62 8.28
CA ALA A 22 28.52 12.05 7.41
C ALA A 22 29.59 13.09 7.01
N VAL A 23 29.23 14.35 6.79
CA VAL A 23 30.11 15.35 6.18
C VAL A 23 30.77 16.25 7.20
N VAL A 24 30.04 16.72 8.24
CA VAL A 24 30.54 17.69 9.22
C VAL A 24 31.81 17.23 9.95
N PRO A 25 31.93 15.98 10.42
CA PRO A 25 33.14 15.51 11.11
C PRO A 25 34.40 15.59 10.23
N ILE A 26 34.26 15.34 8.92
CA ILE A 26 35.33 15.43 7.96
C ILE A 26 35.78 16.88 7.78
N LEU A 27 34.83 17.81 7.68
CA LEU A 27 35.10 19.23 7.49
C LEU A 27 35.75 19.88 8.72
N VAL A 28 35.41 19.43 9.91
CA VAL A 28 35.94 19.96 11.20
C VAL A 28 37.27 19.32 11.58
N GLY A 29 37.78 18.34 10.79
CA GLY A 29 39.06 17.66 11.07
C GLY A 29 38.99 16.75 12.30
N ALA A 30 37.87 16.09 12.55
CA ALA A 30 37.73 15.14 13.64
C ALA A 30 38.74 13.97 13.51
N PRO A 31 39.21 13.38 14.63
CA PRO A 31 40.07 12.20 14.59
C PRO A 31 39.49 11.08 13.71
N GLY A 32 40.28 10.42 12.89
CA GLY A 32 39.85 9.50 11.85
C GLY A 32 38.87 8.41 12.34
N GLU A 33 39.09 7.89 13.56
CA GLU A 33 38.17 6.89 14.17
C GLU A 33 36.79 7.47 14.46
N VAL A 34 36.71 8.67 15.02
CA VAL A 34 35.45 9.36 15.33
C VAL A 34 34.72 9.76 14.04
N ALA A 35 35.47 10.28 13.07
CA ALA A 35 34.91 10.65 11.77
C ALA A 35 34.34 9.41 11.05
N GLY A 36 35.02 8.25 11.13
CA GLY A 36 34.54 7.00 10.53
C GLY A 36 33.24 6.48 11.16
N ILE A 37 33.13 6.53 12.50
CA ILE A 37 31.90 6.11 13.20
C ILE A 37 30.73 7.03 12.86
N LEU A 38 30.92 8.34 12.89
CA LEU A 38 29.87 9.31 12.58
C LEU A 38 29.44 9.23 11.11
N ALA A 39 30.37 9.04 10.20
CA ALA A 39 30.07 8.84 8.80
C ALA A 39 29.25 7.57 8.55
N SER A 40 29.57 6.46 9.21
CA SER A 40 28.80 5.21 9.07
C SER A 40 27.37 5.35 9.57
N ILE A 41 27.17 6.03 10.71
CA ILE A 41 25.84 6.36 11.25
C ILE A 41 25.07 7.23 10.23
N GLY A 42 25.72 8.25 9.67
CA GLY A 42 25.13 9.12 8.66
C GLY A 42 24.65 8.37 7.42
N VAL A 43 25.47 7.45 6.90
CA VAL A 43 25.10 6.59 5.76
C VAL A 43 23.87 5.73 6.07
N ILE A 44 23.82 5.11 7.27
CA ILE A 44 22.67 4.30 7.68
C ILE A 44 21.38 5.15 7.67
N TRP A 45 21.42 6.36 8.21
CA TRP A 45 20.26 7.26 8.22
C TRP A 45 19.79 7.66 6.82
N VAL A 46 20.71 7.91 5.90
CA VAL A 46 20.39 8.21 4.50
C VAL A 46 19.72 7.00 3.84
N LEU A 47 20.22 5.78 4.07
CA LEU A 47 19.64 4.56 3.52
C LEU A 47 18.23 4.30 4.07
N VAL A 48 18.02 4.52 5.37
CA VAL A 48 16.69 4.41 6.00
C VAL A 48 15.72 5.43 5.39
N ALA A 49 16.14 6.70 5.26
CA ALA A 49 15.32 7.74 4.65
C ALA A 49 14.94 7.41 3.19
N ALA A 50 15.91 6.92 2.40
CA ALA A 50 15.68 6.49 1.02
C ALA A 50 14.70 5.29 0.95
N GLY A 51 14.85 4.31 1.83
CA GLY A 51 13.95 3.17 1.93
C GLY A 51 12.51 3.58 2.29
N LEU A 52 12.34 4.46 3.26
CA LEU A 52 11.05 5.01 3.66
C LEU A 52 10.40 5.81 2.53
N TYR A 53 11.18 6.63 1.83
CA TYR A 53 10.71 7.40 0.67
C TYR A 53 10.22 6.47 -0.45
N TRP A 54 11.02 5.44 -0.80
CA TRP A 54 10.64 4.49 -1.83
C TRP A 54 9.38 3.69 -1.46
N TYR A 55 9.29 3.23 -0.20
CA TYR A 55 8.11 2.55 0.33
C TYR A 55 6.86 3.43 0.25
N ALA A 56 6.97 4.68 0.71
CA ALA A 56 5.90 5.64 0.67
C ALA A 56 5.42 5.93 -0.77
N ARG A 57 6.36 6.11 -1.69
CA ARG A 57 6.05 6.33 -3.11
C ARG A 57 5.35 5.12 -3.74
N ARG A 58 5.74 3.91 -3.35
CA ARG A 58 5.08 2.68 -3.82
C ARG A 58 3.63 2.61 -3.33
N GLN A 59 3.37 2.98 -2.09
CA GLN A 59 2.02 3.03 -1.52
C GLN A 59 1.12 4.07 -2.22
N GLN A 60 1.67 5.24 -2.50
CA GLN A 60 0.93 6.29 -3.22
C GLN A 60 0.52 5.86 -4.63
N ARG A 61 1.40 5.16 -5.34
CA ARG A 61 1.08 4.63 -6.68
C ARG A 61 -0.08 3.64 -6.64
N LYS A 62 -0.12 2.77 -5.63
CA LYS A 62 -1.22 1.81 -5.46
C LYS A 62 -2.54 2.52 -5.16
N ALA A 63 -2.54 3.52 -4.27
CA ALA A 63 -3.73 4.30 -3.95
C ALA A 63 -4.26 5.07 -5.17
N ALA A 64 -3.36 5.75 -5.90
CA ALA A 64 -3.74 6.47 -7.12
C ALA A 64 -4.28 5.54 -8.21
N HIS A 65 -3.76 4.31 -8.31
CA HIS A 65 -4.26 3.31 -9.23
C HIS A 65 -5.67 2.85 -8.87
N GLN A 66 -5.94 2.57 -7.59
CA GLN A 66 -7.27 2.23 -7.11
C GLN A 66 -8.29 3.35 -7.31
N ASP A 67 -7.89 4.61 -7.03
CA ASP A 67 -8.73 5.79 -7.31
C ASP A 67 -9.07 5.89 -8.80
N ARG A 68 -8.12 5.62 -9.69
CA ARG A 68 -8.34 5.64 -11.13
C ARG A 68 -9.39 4.59 -11.54
N ILE A 69 -9.26 3.35 -11.04
CA ILE A 69 -10.23 2.27 -11.32
C ILE A 69 -11.60 2.65 -10.78
N PHE A 70 -11.67 3.22 -9.59
CA PHE A 70 -12.94 3.66 -9.00
C PHE A 70 -13.67 4.72 -9.83
N HIS A 71 -12.94 5.65 -10.45
CA HIS A 71 -13.52 6.74 -11.24
C HIS A 71 -13.72 6.42 -12.72
N GLN A 72 -12.89 5.56 -13.31
CA GLN A 72 -12.86 5.28 -14.74
C GLN A 72 -13.17 3.82 -15.09
N GLY A 73 -13.27 2.94 -14.08
CA GLY A 73 -13.55 1.51 -14.26
C GLY A 73 -14.98 1.24 -14.72
N LEU A 74 -15.15 0.11 -15.40
CA LEU A 74 -16.47 -0.41 -15.75
C LEU A 74 -17.20 -0.85 -14.48
N ARG A 75 -18.44 -0.42 -14.34
CA ARG A 75 -19.29 -0.88 -13.22
C ARG A 75 -19.79 -2.28 -13.52
N GLY A 76 -19.62 -3.16 -12.55
CA GLY A 76 -20.13 -4.52 -12.57
C GLY A 76 -20.66 -4.92 -11.20
N THR A 77 -20.98 -6.19 -11.08
CA THR A 77 -21.38 -6.82 -9.81
C THR A 77 -20.45 -7.97 -9.49
N ALA A 78 -20.18 -8.16 -8.20
CA ALA A 78 -19.41 -9.29 -7.68
C ALA A 78 -20.30 -10.09 -6.75
N THR A 79 -20.60 -11.32 -7.10
CA THR A 79 -21.34 -12.24 -6.23
C THR A 79 -20.34 -13.04 -5.41
N VAL A 80 -20.48 -13.03 -4.08
CA VAL A 80 -19.65 -13.82 -3.18
C VAL A 80 -20.04 -15.29 -3.29
N LEU A 81 -19.16 -16.14 -3.82
CA LEU A 81 -19.35 -17.59 -3.90
C LEU A 81 -18.91 -18.28 -2.59
N ALA A 82 -17.81 -17.81 -2.01
CA ALA A 82 -17.31 -18.30 -0.74
C ALA A 82 -16.49 -17.20 -0.05
N ALA A 83 -16.58 -17.15 1.27
CA ALA A 83 -15.79 -16.24 2.10
C ALA A 83 -15.27 -17.00 3.33
N GLY A 84 -14.01 -16.76 3.68
CA GLY A 84 -13.40 -17.36 4.87
C GLY A 84 -12.30 -16.46 5.41
N SER A 85 -12.16 -16.39 6.74
CA SER A 85 -11.04 -15.71 7.38
C SER A 85 -9.83 -16.64 7.39
N SER A 86 -8.69 -16.17 6.86
CA SER A 86 -7.46 -16.95 6.80
C SER A 86 -6.43 -16.52 7.86
N ALA A 87 -6.48 -15.28 8.32
CA ALA A 87 -5.56 -14.70 9.30
C ALA A 87 -6.12 -13.37 9.82
N THR A 88 -5.43 -12.78 10.80
CA THR A 88 -5.69 -11.41 11.27
C THR A 88 -4.42 -10.60 11.14
N VAL A 89 -4.51 -9.41 10.57
CA VAL A 89 -3.41 -8.46 10.39
C VAL A 89 -3.81 -7.12 10.98
N ASN A 90 -3.09 -6.65 12.01
CA ASN A 90 -3.40 -5.41 12.73
C ASN A 90 -4.88 -5.36 13.19
N GLU A 91 -5.35 -6.42 13.84
CA GLU A 91 -6.73 -6.58 14.34
C GLU A 91 -7.81 -6.62 13.25
N MET A 92 -7.44 -6.52 11.97
CA MET A 92 -8.35 -6.65 10.84
C MET A 92 -8.27 -8.04 10.23
N PRO A 93 -9.40 -8.69 9.94
CA PRO A 93 -9.42 -10.01 9.31
C PRO A 93 -8.89 -9.94 7.87
N LEU A 94 -8.01 -10.87 7.53
CA LEU A 94 -7.61 -11.17 6.16
C LEU A 94 -8.61 -12.19 5.60
N MET A 95 -9.52 -11.71 4.76
CA MET A 95 -10.54 -12.53 4.14
C MET A 95 -10.03 -13.13 2.83
N SER A 96 -10.30 -14.43 2.64
CA SER A 96 -10.14 -15.12 1.36
C SER A 96 -11.51 -15.23 0.70
N LEU A 97 -11.68 -14.54 -0.41
CA LEU A 97 -12.94 -14.43 -1.14
C LEU A 97 -12.85 -15.18 -2.46
N ARG A 98 -13.93 -15.91 -2.80
CA ARG A 98 -14.21 -16.39 -4.16
C ARG A 98 -15.39 -15.59 -4.66
N LEU A 99 -15.19 -14.89 -5.77
CA LEU A 99 -16.15 -13.95 -6.32
C LEU A 99 -16.46 -14.35 -7.76
N ASP A 100 -17.72 -14.26 -8.12
CA ASP A 100 -18.15 -14.29 -9.52
C ASP A 100 -18.36 -12.84 -9.96
N LEU A 101 -17.49 -12.36 -10.84
CA LEU A 101 -17.55 -11.00 -11.37
C LEU A 101 -18.39 -11.00 -12.63
N GLU A 102 -19.46 -10.23 -12.63
CA GLU A 102 -20.27 -9.98 -13.82
C GLU A 102 -20.09 -8.54 -14.27
N VAL A 103 -19.44 -8.37 -15.42
CA VAL A 103 -19.15 -7.05 -15.99
C VAL A 103 -19.82 -6.92 -17.35
N PRO A 104 -20.66 -5.90 -17.56
CA PRO A 104 -21.30 -5.65 -18.84
C PRO A 104 -20.26 -5.55 -19.98
N GLY A 105 -20.43 -6.39 -21.02
CA GLY A 105 -19.54 -6.43 -22.17
C GLY A 105 -18.28 -7.29 -22.03
N VAL A 106 -17.96 -7.77 -20.83
CA VAL A 106 -16.80 -8.67 -20.58
C VAL A 106 -17.27 -10.09 -20.25
N GLY A 107 -18.45 -10.23 -19.64
CA GLY A 107 -19.04 -11.50 -19.22
C GLY A 107 -18.81 -11.79 -17.74
N SER A 108 -19.01 -13.07 -17.34
CA SER A 108 -18.81 -13.56 -15.99
C SER A 108 -17.45 -14.24 -15.83
N GLN A 109 -16.76 -13.95 -14.73
CA GLN A 109 -15.45 -14.53 -14.41
C GLN A 109 -15.32 -14.83 -12.92
N GLU A 110 -14.91 -16.06 -12.58
CA GLU A 110 -14.58 -16.41 -11.19
C GLU A 110 -13.18 -15.93 -10.82
N VAL A 111 -13.08 -15.17 -9.73
CA VAL A 111 -11.82 -14.63 -9.22
C VAL A 111 -11.64 -14.98 -7.75
N LYS A 112 -10.41 -15.35 -7.37
CA LYS A 112 -10.00 -15.56 -5.97
C LYS A 112 -9.20 -14.35 -5.52
N ARG A 113 -9.59 -13.74 -4.40
CA ARG A 113 -8.91 -12.59 -3.82
C ARG A 113 -8.70 -12.76 -2.33
N ARG A 114 -7.56 -12.24 -1.84
CA ARG A 114 -7.33 -12.05 -0.41
C ARG A 114 -7.28 -10.55 -0.13
N GLU A 115 -8.07 -10.12 0.85
CA GLU A 115 -8.18 -8.71 1.18
C GLU A 115 -8.33 -8.51 2.68
N ILE A 116 -7.61 -7.51 3.20
CA ILE A 116 -7.76 -7.07 4.59
C ILE A 116 -8.94 -6.10 4.61
N MET A 117 -9.94 -6.40 5.40
CA MET A 117 -11.13 -5.55 5.48
C MET A 117 -11.54 -5.28 6.93
N PRO A 118 -12.31 -4.20 7.17
CA PRO A 118 -12.84 -3.93 8.49
C PRO A 118 -13.72 -5.06 9.00
N VAL A 119 -13.75 -5.28 10.32
CA VAL A 119 -14.51 -6.37 10.96
C VAL A 119 -15.99 -6.34 10.57
N PHE A 120 -16.61 -5.15 10.50
CA PHE A 120 -18.01 -5.01 10.10
C PHE A 120 -18.28 -5.44 8.65
N ALA A 121 -17.31 -5.20 7.74
CA ALA A 121 -17.43 -5.64 6.36
C ALA A 121 -17.22 -7.16 6.26
N ALA A 122 -16.22 -7.70 6.96
CA ALA A 122 -15.97 -9.14 7.02
C ALA A 122 -17.17 -9.93 7.54
N ALA A 123 -17.86 -9.41 8.57
CA ALA A 123 -19.06 -10.06 9.14
C ALA A 123 -20.24 -10.15 8.16
N ARG A 124 -20.27 -9.30 7.14
CA ARG A 124 -21.31 -9.31 6.09
C ARG A 124 -20.97 -10.19 4.91
N MET A 125 -19.71 -10.61 4.75
CA MET A 125 -19.26 -11.42 3.62
C MET A 125 -19.81 -12.84 3.72
N GLN A 126 -20.97 -13.06 3.16
CA GLN A 126 -21.64 -14.36 3.11
C GLN A 126 -21.83 -14.79 1.66
N PRO A 127 -21.85 -16.11 1.37
CA PRO A 127 -22.19 -16.62 0.06
C PRO A 127 -23.54 -16.10 -0.42
N GLY A 128 -23.61 -15.64 -1.66
CA GLY A 128 -24.79 -15.03 -2.27
C GLY A 128 -24.86 -13.51 -2.10
N LEU A 129 -23.98 -12.86 -1.30
CA LEU A 129 -23.93 -11.40 -1.24
C LEU A 129 -23.46 -10.83 -2.58
N VAL A 130 -24.21 -9.85 -3.10
CA VAL A 130 -23.85 -9.12 -4.31
C VAL A 130 -23.28 -7.75 -3.92
N LEU A 131 -22.06 -7.46 -4.41
CA LEU A 131 -21.35 -6.21 -4.15
C LEU A 131 -21.14 -5.45 -5.45
N PRO A 132 -21.21 -4.13 -5.43
CA PRO A 132 -20.79 -3.32 -6.57
C PRO A 132 -19.26 -3.40 -6.73
N VAL A 133 -18.82 -3.51 -7.98
CA VAL A 133 -17.41 -3.59 -8.34
C VAL A 133 -17.09 -2.61 -9.47
N TYR A 134 -15.89 -2.06 -9.42
CA TYR A 134 -15.32 -1.29 -10.51
C TYR A 134 -14.12 -2.05 -11.07
N VAL A 135 -14.17 -2.38 -12.35
CA VAL A 135 -13.19 -3.23 -13.02
C VAL A 135 -12.39 -2.41 -14.01
N ASN A 136 -11.10 -2.61 -14.05
CA ASN A 136 -10.22 -2.02 -15.05
C ASN A 136 -10.58 -2.58 -16.43
N PRO A 137 -10.97 -1.75 -17.43
CA PRO A 137 -11.33 -2.24 -18.76
C PRO A 137 -10.17 -2.91 -19.50
N GLU A 138 -8.91 -2.57 -19.14
CA GLU A 138 -7.71 -3.14 -19.75
C GLU A 138 -7.30 -4.47 -19.11
N ASP A 139 -7.65 -4.67 -17.81
CA ASP A 139 -7.34 -5.87 -17.05
C ASP A 139 -8.49 -6.23 -16.11
N PRO A 140 -9.38 -7.15 -16.49
CA PRO A 140 -10.52 -7.56 -15.65
C PRO A 140 -10.15 -8.22 -14.31
N SER A 141 -8.90 -8.65 -14.15
CA SER A 141 -8.41 -9.16 -12.86
C SER A 141 -8.10 -8.06 -11.84
N ASP A 142 -7.98 -6.83 -12.32
CA ASP A 142 -7.71 -5.64 -11.53
C ASP A 142 -9.00 -4.85 -11.29
N PHE A 143 -9.56 -5.00 -10.09
CA PHE A 143 -10.85 -4.43 -9.72
C PHE A 143 -10.87 -3.92 -8.28
N VAL A 144 -11.81 -3.04 -8.00
CA VAL A 144 -12.08 -2.48 -6.66
C VAL A 144 -13.47 -2.88 -6.20
N LEU A 145 -13.55 -3.55 -5.05
CA LEU A 145 -14.82 -3.87 -4.37
C LEU A 145 -15.26 -2.68 -3.54
N VAL A 146 -16.57 -2.42 -3.52
CA VAL A 146 -17.19 -1.42 -2.65
C VAL A 146 -18.05 -2.14 -1.62
N TRP A 147 -17.70 -2.05 -0.32
CA TRP A 147 -18.41 -2.63 0.80
C TRP A 147 -18.88 -1.58 1.81
#